data_ecb06a0f7a7cab50d40983fbb7fc7447
#
_entry.id   ecb06a0f7a7cab50d40983fbb7fc7447
#
_cell.length_a   1.000
_cell.length_b   1.000
_cell.length_c   1.000
_cell.angle_alpha   90.00
_cell.angle_beta   90.00
_cell.angle_gamma   90.00
#
_symmetry.space_group_name_H-M   'P 1'
#
loop_
_entity.id
_entity.type
_entity.pdbx_description
1 polymer ?
#
loop_
_entity_poly.entity_id
_entity_poly.type
_entity_poly.pdbx_seq_one_letter_code
_entity_poly.pdbx_strand_id
1 'polypeptide(L)'
;MEKPKTIHDFGGFPQELFAVQYPAPGSPAIAMETKNTITKTEVGLDQQWGLDHGCWSVVKHLYPDADVPVIQLSLDYTKGPQYHYELAKELSSLRKKGILIIGSGNMVHNLGVLDWQNQDTGFDWAIEANTTMKNLITDGNFTPLINYTLQGKAFYYYCYGAAVTE
;
A
#
# COMPACT_ATOMS: atom_id res chain seq x y z
N MET A 1 9.80 16.68 0.47
CA MET A 1 9.69 17.34 1.80
C MET A 1 10.66 16.66 2.74
N GLU A 2 11.37 17.42 3.59
CA GLU A 2 12.36 16.88 4.54
C GLU A 2 11.74 16.35 5.84
N LYS A 3 10.61 16.93 6.24
CA LYS A 3 9.88 16.57 7.45
C LYS A 3 8.40 16.36 7.12
N PRO A 4 8.04 15.17 6.62
CA PRO A 4 6.64 14.86 6.33
C PRO A 4 5.82 14.81 7.61
N LYS A 5 4.57 15.27 7.54
CA LYS A 5 3.62 15.18 8.64
C LYS A 5 3.09 13.76 8.77
N THR A 6 2.74 13.34 9.98
CA THR A 6 1.86 12.17 10.18
C THR A 6 0.43 12.58 9.82
N ILE A 7 -0.17 11.91 8.84
CA ILE A 7 -1.53 12.19 8.36
C ILE A 7 -2.51 11.16 8.95
N HIS A 8 -3.62 11.67 9.49
CA HIS A 8 -4.71 10.86 10.03
C HIS A 8 -5.91 10.96 9.09
N ASP A 9 -5.82 10.26 7.97
CA ASP A 9 -6.79 10.25 6.86
C ASP A 9 -7.90 9.20 7.06
N PHE A 10 -8.36 9.04 8.29
CA PHE A 10 -9.41 8.12 8.70
C PHE A 10 -10.38 8.78 9.69
N GLY A 11 -11.53 8.13 9.92
CA GLY A 11 -12.53 8.57 10.90
C GLY A 11 -13.14 7.39 11.66
N GLY A 12 -13.84 7.69 12.77
CA GLY A 12 -14.56 6.67 13.53
C GLY A 12 -13.71 5.76 14.42
N PHE A 13 -12.43 6.07 14.59
CA PHE A 13 -11.50 5.32 15.44
C PHE A 13 -11.31 5.97 16.81
N PRO A 14 -10.79 5.22 17.82
CA PRO A 14 -10.43 5.77 19.12
C PRO A 14 -9.47 6.95 19.06
N GLN A 15 -9.59 7.88 20.00
CA GLN A 15 -8.79 9.12 20.02
C GLN A 15 -7.28 8.86 20.09
N GLU A 16 -6.87 7.75 20.67
CA GLU A 16 -5.47 7.33 20.79
C GLU A 16 -4.80 7.18 19.40
N LEU A 17 -5.55 6.76 18.37
CA LEU A 17 -5.02 6.65 17.01
C LEU A 17 -4.73 8.03 16.39
N PHE A 18 -5.53 9.04 16.72
CA PHE A 18 -5.30 10.41 16.25
C PHE A 18 -4.12 11.09 16.97
N ALA A 19 -3.72 10.57 18.14
CA ALA A 19 -2.56 11.05 18.87
C ALA A 19 -1.22 10.46 18.37
N VAL A 20 -1.27 9.42 17.53
CA VAL A 20 -0.05 8.78 16.99
C VAL A 20 0.74 9.77 16.17
N GLN A 21 2.06 9.84 16.44
CA GLN A 21 3.02 10.58 15.65
C GLN A 21 4.13 9.63 15.18
N TYR A 22 4.54 9.80 13.93
CA TYR A 22 5.70 9.09 13.37
C TYR A 22 6.60 10.09 12.65
N PRO A 23 7.57 10.70 13.35
CA PRO A 23 8.36 11.82 12.86
C PRO A 23 9.57 11.38 12.00
N ALA A 24 9.41 10.34 11.19
CA ALA A 24 10.48 9.92 10.29
C ALA A 24 10.87 11.06 9.32
N PRO A 25 12.17 11.23 9.02
CA PRO A 25 12.58 12.19 8.02
C PRO A 25 12.08 11.77 6.64
N GLY A 26 11.82 12.74 5.79
CA GLY A 26 11.65 12.51 4.36
C GLY A 26 12.99 12.59 3.63
N SER A 27 12.98 12.26 2.34
CA SER A 27 14.18 12.40 1.49
C SER A 27 13.82 13.01 0.13
N PRO A 28 13.99 14.32 -0.05
CA PRO A 28 13.82 14.96 -1.36
C PRO A 28 14.71 14.35 -2.45
N ALA A 29 15.93 13.91 -2.07
CA ALA A 29 16.85 13.28 -3.00
C ALA A 29 16.32 11.94 -3.52
N ILE A 30 15.85 11.05 -2.62
CA ILE A 30 15.25 9.77 -3.01
C ILE A 30 13.94 10.00 -3.80
N ALA A 31 13.14 11.00 -3.42
CA ALA A 31 11.91 11.33 -4.16
C ALA A 31 12.22 11.79 -5.60
N MET A 32 13.26 12.61 -5.78
CA MET A 32 13.72 13.02 -7.11
C MET A 32 14.28 11.84 -7.90
N GLU A 33 15.04 10.97 -7.26
CA GLU A 33 15.58 9.77 -7.89
C GLU A 33 14.46 8.82 -8.33
N THR A 34 13.46 8.60 -7.46
CA THR A 34 12.27 7.81 -7.77
C THR A 34 11.52 8.39 -8.98
N LYS A 35 11.29 9.72 -8.98
CA LYS A 35 10.70 10.42 -10.13
C LYS A 35 11.48 10.16 -11.41
N ASN A 36 12.81 10.28 -11.38
CA ASN A 36 13.65 10.11 -12.58
C ASN A 36 13.77 8.65 -13.03
N THR A 37 13.50 7.69 -12.14
CA THR A 37 13.48 6.26 -12.44
C THR A 37 12.22 5.85 -13.18
N ILE A 38 11.11 6.52 -12.91
CA ILE A 38 9.82 6.22 -13.54
C ILE A 38 9.76 6.94 -14.89
N THR A 39 9.57 6.16 -15.94
CA THR A 39 9.46 6.66 -17.33
C THR A 39 8.07 6.47 -17.91
N LYS A 40 7.29 5.56 -17.34
CA LYS A 40 5.96 5.15 -17.83
C LYS A 40 4.89 6.21 -17.64
N THR A 41 5.07 7.08 -16.66
CA THR A 41 4.13 8.14 -16.33
C THR A 41 4.85 9.36 -15.79
N GLU A 42 4.21 10.52 -15.87
CA GLU A 42 4.71 11.71 -15.20
C GLU A 42 4.52 11.60 -13.69
N VAL A 43 5.59 11.87 -12.94
CA VAL A 43 5.58 11.86 -11.47
C VAL A 43 5.79 13.28 -10.96
N GLY A 44 4.80 13.79 -10.23
CA GLY A 44 4.89 15.06 -9.50
C GLY A 44 5.59 14.87 -8.14
N LEU A 45 6.22 15.93 -7.64
CA LEU A 45 6.76 15.96 -6.29
C LEU A 45 5.81 16.77 -5.41
N ASP A 46 5.10 16.10 -4.52
CA ASP A 46 4.20 16.74 -3.56
C ASP A 46 4.98 17.18 -2.31
N GLN A 47 4.73 18.42 -1.88
CA GLN A 47 5.31 19.03 -0.69
C GLN A 47 4.26 19.28 0.40
N GLN A 48 3.01 18.85 0.21
CA GLN A 48 1.89 19.13 1.11
C GLN A 48 1.37 17.90 1.83
N TRP A 49 1.28 16.75 1.14
CA TRP A 49 0.92 15.47 1.73
C TRP A 49 2.04 15.00 2.68
N GLY A 50 1.72 14.13 3.60
CA GLY A 50 2.70 13.56 4.52
C GLY A 50 2.75 12.05 4.44
N LEU A 51 2.97 11.40 5.56
CA LEU A 51 2.88 9.95 5.72
C LEU A 51 1.46 9.64 6.22
N ASP A 52 0.65 9.01 5.40
CA ASP A 52 -0.72 8.61 5.73
C ASP A 52 -0.78 7.35 6.61
N HIS A 53 -1.99 6.98 7.05
CA HIS A 53 -2.13 5.82 7.93
C HIS A 53 -1.68 4.51 7.28
N GLY A 54 -1.84 4.35 5.99
CA GLY A 54 -1.33 3.18 5.26
C GLY A 54 0.19 3.05 5.36
N CYS A 55 0.89 4.18 5.40
CA CYS A 55 2.34 4.23 5.56
C CYS A 55 2.75 4.08 7.03
N TRP A 56 2.38 5.05 7.90
CA TRP A 56 2.93 5.09 9.25
C TRP A 56 2.48 3.93 10.14
N SER A 57 1.30 3.35 9.93
CA SER A 57 0.84 2.20 10.72
C SER A 57 1.72 0.96 10.55
N VAL A 58 2.36 0.81 9.41
CA VAL A 58 3.29 -0.29 9.12
C VAL A 58 4.72 0.09 9.48
N VAL A 59 5.19 1.23 8.97
CA VAL A 59 6.61 1.61 9.08
C VAL A 59 7.01 1.90 10.52
N LYS A 60 6.10 2.43 11.34
CA LYS A 60 6.31 2.66 12.78
C LYS A 60 6.68 1.37 13.55
N HIS A 61 6.15 0.23 13.13
CA HIS A 61 6.47 -1.05 13.78
C HIS A 61 7.75 -1.69 13.24
N LEU A 62 8.10 -1.40 11.99
CA LEU A 62 9.35 -1.88 11.38
C LEU A 62 10.56 -1.05 11.82
N TYR A 63 10.37 0.26 11.97
CA TYR A 63 11.42 1.24 12.32
C TYR A 63 10.90 2.18 13.41
N PRO A 64 10.78 1.68 14.66
CA PRO A 64 10.14 2.45 15.76
C PRO A 64 10.90 3.72 16.14
N ASP A 65 12.20 3.78 15.89
CA ASP A 65 13.04 4.95 16.20
C ASP A 65 12.85 6.11 15.21
N ALA A 66 12.09 5.88 14.12
CA ALA A 66 11.79 6.87 13.08
C ALA A 66 13.04 7.57 12.50
N ASP A 67 14.17 6.86 12.42
CA ASP A 67 15.47 7.36 11.95
C ASP A 67 15.77 7.05 10.48
N VAL A 68 14.96 6.19 9.85
CA VAL A 68 15.05 5.85 8.43
C VAL A 68 14.21 6.82 7.60
N PRO A 69 14.79 7.44 6.56
CA PRO A 69 14.02 8.32 5.69
C PRO A 69 12.90 7.59 4.94
N VAL A 70 11.70 8.17 4.94
CA VAL A 70 10.51 7.61 4.29
C VAL A 70 10.00 8.57 3.22
N ILE A 71 9.71 8.02 2.05
CA ILE A 71 8.92 8.68 1.01
C ILE A 71 7.70 7.83 0.68
N GLN A 72 6.64 8.45 0.25
CA GLN A 72 5.42 7.76 -0.15
C GLN A 72 5.16 8.01 -1.64
N LEU A 73 4.86 6.94 -2.38
CA LEU A 73 4.44 7.00 -3.77
C LEU A 73 2.95 6.71 -3.85
N SER A 74 2.19 7.67 -4.36
CA SER A 74 0.75 7.51 -4.57
C SER A 74 0.46 6.57 -5.72
N LEU A 75 -0.60 5.79 -5.58
CA LEU A 75 -1.12 4.92 -6.63
C LEU A 75 -2.22 5.65 -7.42
N ASP A 76 -2.22 5.50 -8.75
CA ASP A 76 -3.31 5.96 -9.59
C ASP A 76 -4.40 4.88 -9.65
N TYR A 77 -5.44 5.01 -8.82
CA TYR A 77 -6.54 4.06 -8.72
C TYR A 77 -7.39 3.96 -10.00
N THR A 78 -7.22 4.89 -10.95
CA THR A 78 -7.90 4.82 -12.27
C THR A 78 -7.23 3.82 -13.21
N LYS A 79 -6.06 3.31 -12.85
CA LYS A 79 -5.28 2.35 -13.64
C LYS A 79 -5.46 0.93 -13.12
N GLY A 80 -5.43 -0.03 -14.04
CA GLY A 80 -5.55 -1.45 -13.70
C GLY A 80 -4.24 -2.07 -13.17
N PRO A 81 -4.31 -3.31 -12.66
CA PRO A 81 -3.17 -4.00 -12.05
C PRO A 81 -1.94 -4.14 -12.96
N GLN A 82 -2.13 -4.36 -14.26
CA GLN A 82 -1.03 -4.43 -15.22
C GLN A 82 -0.20 -3.15 -15.24
N TYR A 83 -0.84 -1.99 -15.19
CA TYR A 83 -0.14 -0.71 -15.15
C TYR A 83 0.75 -0.59 -13.91
N HIS A 84 0.22 -0.93 -12.73
CA HIS A 84 0.97 -0.87 -11.48
C HIS A 84 2.11 -1.89 -11.43
N TYR A 85 1.90 -3.08 -11.99
CA TYR A 85 2.96 -4.07 -12.12
C TYR A 85 4.13 -3.58 -12.98
N GLU A 86 3.83 -2.98 -14.14
CA GLU A 86 4.87 -2.42 -15.02
C GLU A 86 5.58 -1.22 -14.37
N LEU A 87 4.86 -0.37 -13.63
CA LEU A 87 5.44 0.71 -12.86
C LEU A 87 6.41 0.18 -11.78
N ALA A 88 5.99 -0.85 -11.05
CA ALA A 88 6.81 -1.49 -10.02
C ALA A 88 8.11 -2.09 -10.60
N LYS A 89 8.08 -2.58 -11.83
CA LYS A 89 9.30 -3.08 -12.51
C LYS A 89 10.34 -1.96 -12.72
N GLU A 90 9.90 -0.76 -13.06
CA GLU A 90 10.82 0.39 -13.18
C GLU A 90 11.48 0.71 -11.83
N LEU A 91 10.72 0.64 -10.74
CA LEU A 91 11.22 0.90 -9.38
C LEU A 91 12.21 -0.14 -8.87
N SER A 92 12.26 -1.33 -9.47
CA SER A 92 13.09 -2.45 -8.99
C SER A 92 14.58 -2.10 -8.88
N SER A 93 15.07 -1.17 -9.71
CA SER A 93 16.46 -0.70 -9.70
C SER A 93 16.84 0.03 -8.40
N LEU A 94 15.88 0.66 -7.71
CA LEU A 94 16.09 1.37 -6.45
C LEU A 94 16.54 0.42 -5.33
N ARG A 95 16.10 -0.85 -5.37
CA ARG A 95 16.50 -1.86 -4.39
C ARG A 95 18.01 -2.11 -4.37
N LYS A 96 18.68 -1.96 -5.51
CA LYS A 96 20.16 -2.08 -5.61
C LYS A 96 20.89 -0.91 -4.97
N LYS A 97 20.18 0.15 -4.59
CA LYS A 97 20.71 1.35 -3.93
C LYS A 97 20.39 1.39 -2.44
N GLY A 98 19.97 0.26 -1.86
CA GLY A 98 19.63 0.16 -0.44
C GLY A 98 18.26 0.73 -0.09
N ILE A 99 17.37 0.91 -1.07
CA ILE A 99 16.01 1.41 -0.84
C ILE A 99 15.08 0.21 -0.69
N LEU A 100 14.42 0.11 0.46
CA LEU A 100 13.35 -0.87 0.70
C LEU A 100 12.05 -0.33 0.11
N ILE A 101 11.40 -1.13 -0.74
CA ILE A 101 10.09 -0.82 -1.29
C ILE A 101 9.05 -1.65 -0.53
N ILE A 102 8.08 -0.97 0.10
CA ILE A 102 7.02 -1.59 0.89
C ILE A 102 5.68 -1.31 0.21
N GLY A 103 4.91 -2.36 -0.05
CA GLY A 103 3.50 -2.27 -0.38
C GLY A 103 2.68 -2.43 0.89
N SER A 104 1.96 -1.38 1.28
CA SER A 104 1.09 -1.39 2.45
C SER A 104 -0.37 -1.51 2.03
N GLY A 105 -1.12 -2.33 2.75
CA GLY A 105 -2.55 -2.53 2.56
C GLY A 105 -2.95 -3.99 2.79
N ASN A 106 -4.23 -4.20 3.05
CA ASN A 106 -4.78 -5.55 3.16
C ASN A 106 -4.92 -6.16 1.76
N MET A 107 -4.47 -7.41 1.60
CA MET A 107 -4.65 -8.16 0.34
C MET A 107 -6.12 -8.43 0.03
N VAL A 108 -6.94 -8.57 1.07
CA VAL A 108 -8.40 -8.70 0.97
C VAL A 108 -9.02 -7.57 1.78
N HIS A 109 -9.77 -6.69 1.13
CA HIS A 109 -10.32 -5.50 1.76
C HIS A 109 -11.71 -5.20 1.20
N ASN A 110 -12.76 -5.53 1.97
CA ASN A 110 -14.14 -5.21 1.64
C ASN A 110 -14.86 -4.67 2.87
N LEU A 111 -14.94 -3.36 2.99
CA LEU A 111 -15.61 -2.68 4.10
C LEU A 111 -17.13 -2.89 4.13
N GLY A 112 -17.74 -3.28 3.01
CA GLY A 112 -19.16 -3.59 2.92
C GLY A 112 -19.52 -4.95 3.52
N VAL A 113 -18.53 -5.80 3.80
CA VAL A 113 -18.73 -7.15 4.35
C VAL A 113 -17.72 -7.36 5.49
N LEU A 114 -18.02 -6.77 6.66
CA LEU A 114 -17.23 -6.92 7.87
C LEU A 114 -17.99 -7.70 8.91
N ASP A 115 -17.34 -8.67 9.55
CA ASP A 115 -17.86 -9.36 10.72
C ASP A 115 -17.21 -8.78 11.99
N TRP A 116 -17.87 -7.79 12.56
CA TRP A 116 -17.43 -7.14 13.79
C TRP A 116 -17.50 -8.03 15.04
N GLN A 117 -18.24 -9.15 14.96
CA GLN A 117 -18.46 -10.04 16.11
C GLN A 117 -17.39 -11.15 16.19
N ASN A 118 -16.78 -11.50 15.04
CA ASN A 118 -15.78 -12.57 14.93
C ASN A 118 -14.44 -12.01 14.43
N GLN A 119 -13.76 -11.24 15.27
CA GLN A 119 -12.51 -10.55 14.89
C GLN A 119 -11.33 -11.49 14.65
N ASP A 120 -11.37 -12.70 15.20
CA ASP A 120 -10.29 -13.70 15.10
C ASP A 120 -10.43 -14.64 13.90
N THR A 121 -11.52 -14.54 13.14
CA THR A 121 -11.79 -15.39 11.98
C THR A 121 -12.17 -14.55 10.77
N GLY A 122 -11.98 -15.08 9.58
CA GLY A 122 -12.44 -14.47 8.33
C GLY A 122 -13.50 -15.32 7.66
N PHE A 123 -14.24 -14.72 6.74
CA PHE A 123 -15.10 -15.49 5.84
C PHE A 123 -14.28 -16.47 5.01
N ASP A 124 -14.81 -17.63 4.68
CA ASP A 124 -14.12 -18.67 3.90
C ASP A 124 -13.55 -18.12 2.59
N TRP A 125 -14.33 -17.29 1.89
CA TRP A 125 -13.88 -16.65 0.65
C TRP A 125 -12.70 -15.69 0.88
N ALA A 126 -12.64 -14.99 2.02
CA ALA A 126 -11.55 -14.08 2.36
C ALA A 126 -10.28 -14.84 2.71
N ILE A 127 -10.41 -15.94 3.45
CA ILE A 127 -9.30 -16.85 3.78
C ILE A 127 -8.73 -17.46 2.50
N GLU A 128 -9.59 -17.94 1.60
CA GLU A 128 -9.20 -18.50 0.30
C GLU A 128 -8.46 -17.46 -0.55
N ALA A 129 -9.03 -16.26 -0.71
CA ALA A 129 -8.41 -15.19 -1.49
C ALA A 129 -7.05 -14.78 -0.90
N ASN A 130 -6.97 -14.57 0.41
CA ASN A 130 -5.73 -14.20 1.09
C ASN A 130 -4.64 -15.28 0.92
N THR A 131 -5.01 -16.54 1.09
CA THR A 131 -4.08 -17.66 0.94
C THR A 131 -3.55 -17.77 -0.48
N THR A 132 -4.44 -17.65 -1.46
CA THR A 132 -4.08 -17.70 -2.87
C THR A 132 -3.16 -16.53 -3.25
N MET A 133 -3.50 -15.30 -2.86
CA MET A 133 -2.66 -14.13 -3.11
C MET A 133 -1.28 -14.28 -2.49
N LYS A 134 -1.22 -14.72 -1.22
CA LYS A 134 0.04 -14.97 -0.51
C LYS A 134 0.91 -15.97 -1.27
N ASN A 135 0.36 -17.11 -1.69
CA ASN A 135 1.10 -18.14 -2.41
C ASN A 135 1.61 -17.62 -3.74
N LEU A 136 0.77 -16.93 -4.53
CA LEU A 136 1.18 -16.35 -5.81
C LEU A 136 2.32 -15.33 -5.66
N ILE A 137 2.30 -14.51 -4.61
CA ILE A 137 3.37 -13.55 -4.31
C ILE A 137 4.65 -14.30 -3.94
N THR A 138 4.55 -15.29 -3.05
CA THR A 138 5.70 -16.06 -2.57
C THR A 138 6.37 -16.83 -3.68
N ASP A 139 5.58 -17.41 -4.60
CA ASP A 139 6.05 -18.18 -5.75
C ASP A 139 6.54 -17.31 -6.91
N GLY A 140 6.36 -15.98 -6.82
CA GLY A 140 6.69 -15.05 -7.91
C GLY A 140 5.80 -15.22 -9.14
N ASN A 141 4.62 -15.79 -8.99
CA ASN A 141 3.67 -16.01 -10.07
C ASN A 141 2.73 -14.81 -10.21
N PHE A 142 3.17 -13.77 -10.91
CA PHE A 142 2.46 -12.49 -10.99
C PHE A 142 1.33 -12.44 -12.00
N THR A 143 1.31 -13.32 -13.00
CA THR A 143 0.25 -13.30 -14.04
C THR A 143 -1.16 -13.48 -13.46
N PRO A 144 -1.43 -14.44 -12.56
CA PRO A 144 -2.72 -14.52 -11.89
C PRO A 144 -3.04 -13.32 -10.98
N LEU A 145 -2.02 -12.70 -10.35
CA LEU A 145 -2.22 -11.49 -9.54
C LEU A 145 -2.67 -10.31 -10.38
N ILE A 146 -2.08 -10.13 -11.57
CA ILE A 146 -2.46 -9.08 -12.52
C ILE A 146 -3.89 -9.30 -13.02
N ASN A 147 -4.27 -10.57 -13.23
CA ASN A 147 -5.58 -10.97 -13.71
C ASN A 147 -6.47 -11.51 -12.57
N TYR A 148 -6.39 -10.91 -11.39
CA TYR A 148 -7.02 -11.44 -10.19
C TYR A 148 -8.55 -11.59 -10.32
N THR A 149 -9.22 -10.76 -11.10
CA THR A 149 -10.65 -10.87 -11.37
C THR A 149 -11.07 -12.19 -12.03
N LEU A 150 -10.13 -12.88 -12.67
CA LEU A 150 -10.36 -14.18 -13.30
C LEU A 150 -10.15 -15.37 -12.35
N GLN A 151 -9.72 -15.11 -11.10
CA GLN A 151 -9.41 -16.16 -10.12
C GLN A 151 -10.64 -16.72 -9.40
N GLY A 152 -11.83 -16.26 -9.75
CA GLY A 152 -13.07 -16.79 -9.22
C GLY A 152 -13.83 -15.87 -8.28
N LYS A 153 -14.87 -16.41 -7.63
CA LYS A 153 -15.85 -15.64 -6.87
C LYS A 153 -15.25 -14.93 -5.64
N ALA A 154 -14.28 -15.55 -4.97
CA ALA A 154 -13.57 -14.96 -3.83
C ALA A 154 -12.92 -13.62 -4.20
N PHE A 155 -12.30 -13.57 -5.37
CA PHE A 155 -11.64 -12.37 -5.89
C PHE A 155 -12.61 -11.29 -6.39
N TYR A 156 -13.81 -11.67 -6.79
CA TYR A 156 -14.85 -10.72 -7.09
C TYR A 156 -15.24 -9.89 -5.85
N TYR A 157 -15.38 -10.53 -4.70
CA TYR A 157 -15.64 -9.83 -3.43
C TYR A 157 -14.48 -8.91 -3.02
N TYR A 158 -13.26 -9.30 -3.31
CA TYR A 158 -12.08 -8.46 -3.10
C TYR A 158 -12.15 -7.16 -3.93
N CYS A 159 -12.49 -7.26 -5.21
CA CYS A 159 -12.56 -6.10 -6.11
C CYS A 159 -13.70 -5.15 -5.79
N TYR A 160 -14.85 -5.69 -5.41
CA TYR A 160 -16.05 -4.87 -5.19
C TYR A 160 -15.90 -3.93 -3.99
N GLY A 161 -15.13 -4.33 -2.99
CA GLY A 161 -14.84 -3.48 -1.83
C GLY A 161 -13.89 -2.32 -2.12
N ALA A 162 -13.03 -2.45 -3.12
CA ALA A 162 -12.10 -1.39 -3.52
C ALA A 162 -12.78 -0.27 -4.34
N ALA A 163 -13.95 -0.55 -4.91
CA ALA A 163 -14.69 0.41 -5.77
C ALA A 163 -15.70 1.29 -5.01
N VAL A 164 -15.88 1.11 -3.72
CA VAL A 164 -16.95 1.77 -2.93
C VAL A 164 -16.41 2.79 -1.92
N THR A 165 -15.17 3.25 -2.05
CA THR A 165 -14.70 4.41 -1.31
C THR A 165 -14.66 5.64 -2.21
N GLU A 166 -15.84 6.13 -2.59
CA GLU A 166 -16.05 7.55 -2.90
C GLU A 166 -16.44 8.29 -1.63
#